data_ff52c345cbac2155b831e0e28a68e247
#
_entry.id   ff52c345cbac2155b831e0e28a68e247
#
_cell.length_a   1.000
_cell.length_b   1.000
_cell.length_c   1.000
_cell.angle_alpha   90.00
_cell.angle_beta   90.00
_cell.angle_gamma   90.00
#
_symmetry.space_group_name_H-M   'P 1'
#
loop_
_entity.id
_entity.type
_entity.pdbx_description
1 polymer ?
#
loop_
_entity_poly.entity_id
_entity_poly.type
_entity_poly.pdbx_seq_one_letter_code
_entity_poly.pdbx_strand_id
1 'polypeptide(L)'
;ATDSELLFLLALARIEQRGERVHDAMRATLDETMALMRAHGISEPLRFSAALADGQRLHLFRCASDDAPPTLYVKQGERGTLVASEPLAGGDDGWRALGNGEMLTLTRASAAARSAAALVAA
;
A
#
# COMPACT_ATOMS: atom_id res chain seq x y z
N ALA A 1 3.24 -19.15 -2.60
CA ALA A 1 3.28 -17.71 -2.27
C ALA A 1 2.69 -16.89 -3.39
N THR A 2 2.01 -15.81 -3.07
CA THR A 2 1.52 -14.86 -4.05
C THR A 2 2.61 -13.86 -4.41
N ASP A 3 2.44 -13.18 -5.52
CA ASP A 3 3.38 -12.12 -5.92
C ASP A 3 3.43 -10.99 -4.89
N SER A 4 2.29 -10.64 -4.32
CA SER A 4 2.21 -9.61 -3.28
C SER A 4 2.96 -10.02 -2.03
N GLU A 5 2.87 -11.28 -1.64
CA GLU A 5 3.60 -11.81 -0.50
C GLU A 5 5.11 -11.76 -0.73
N LEU A 6 5.55 -12.12 -1.91
CA LEU A 6 6.97 -12.06 -2.25
C LEU A 6 7.49 -10.62 -2.20
N LEU A 7 6.76 -9.67 -2.77
CA LEU A 7 7.13 -8.25 -2.71
C LEU A 7 7.21 -7.76 -1.27
N PHE A 8 6.26 -8.16 -0.44
CA PHE A 8 6.27 -7.83 0.97
C PHE A 8 7.53 -8.37 1.67
N LEU A 9 7.86 -9.62 1.44
CA LEU A 9 9.03 -10.25 2.07
C LEU A 9 10.33 -9.59 1.63
N LEU A 10 10.44 -9.19 0.37
CA LEU A 10 11.61 -8.48 -0.14
C LEU A 10 11.74 -7.10 0.51
N ALA A 11 10.64 -6.36 0.64
CA ALA A 11 10.66 -5.07 1.31
C ALA A 11 11.00 -5.24 2.78
N LEU A 12 10.44 -6.24 3.45
CA LEU A 12 10.71 -6.52 4.85
C LEU A 12 12.19 -6.82 5.08
N ALA A 13 12.80 -7.59 4.19
CA ALA A 13 14.24 -7.88 4.26
C ALA A 13 15.08 -6.61 4.20
N ARG A 14 14.71 -5.65 3.36
CA ARG A 14 15.42 -4.36 3.29
C ARG A 14 15.28 -3.58 4.59
N ILE A 15 14.10 -3.58 5.17
CA ILE A 15 13.85 -2.90 6.45
C ILE A 15 14.70 -3.52 7.54
N GLU A 16 14.67 -4.83 7.67
CA GLU A 16 15.36 -5.54 8.75
C GLU A 16 16.88 -5.56 8.57
N GLN A 17 17.36 -5.77 7.36
CA GLN A 17 18.79 -5.96 7.11
C GLN A 17 19.52 -4.66 6.85
N ARG A 18 18.86 -3.65 6.30
CA ARG A 18 19.48 -2.38 5.92
C ARG A 18 18.96 -1.19 6.71
N GLY A 19 17.96 -1.37 7.56
CA GLY A 19 17.39 -0.28 8.32
C GLY A 19 16.66 0.76 7.46
N GLU A 20 16.23 0.38 6.27
CA GLU A 20 15.51 1.30 5.38
C GLU A 20 14.15 1.65 5.94
N ARG A 21 13.68 2.84 5.62
CA ARG A 21 12.31 3.23 5.95
C ARG A 21 11.33 2.43 5.09
N VAL A 22 10.13 2.23 5.62
CA VAL A 22 9.13 1.39 4.95
C VAL A 22 8.85 1.86 3.52
N HIS A 23 8.65 3.16 3.32
CA HIS A 23 8.38 3.70 1.98
C HIS A 23 9.57 3.52 1.04
N ASP A 24 10.76 3.77 1.52
CA ASP A 24 11.98 3.63 0.73
C ASP A 24 12.21 2.17 0.36
N ALA A 25 12.02 1.27 1.31
CA ALA A 25 12.17 -0.17 1.08
C ALA A 25 11.16 -0.68 0.06
N MET A 26 9.91 -0.25 0.17
CA MET A 26 8.88 -0.67 -0.78
C MET A 26 9.15 -0.11 -2.18
N ARG A 27 9.52 1.17 -2.27
CA ARG A 27 9.83 1.77 -3.56
C ARG A 27 11.02 1.07 -4.23
N ALA A 28 12.07 0.82 -3.48
CA ALA A 28 13.24 0.12 -4.01
C ALA A 28 12.89 -1.28 -4.47
N THR A 29 12.07 -1.99 -3.71
CA THR A 29 11.62 -3.34 -4.08
C THR A 29 10.83 -3.31 -5.38
N LEU A 30 9.90 -2.37 -5.51
CA LEU A 30 9.10 -2.25 -6.73
C LEU A 30 9.95 -1.85 -7.92
N ASP A 31 10.87 -0.90 -7.75
CA ASP A 31 11.75 -0.45 -8.83
C ASP A 31 12.66 -1.58 -9.30
N GLU A 32 13.25 -2.34 -8.39
CA GLU A 32 14.09 -3.49 -8.74
C GLU A 32 13.29 -4.57 -9.45
N THR A 33 12.08 -4.84 -8.99
CA THR A 33 11.21 -5.83 -9.60
C THR A 33 10.87 -5.43 -11.04
N MET A 34 10.52 -4.17 -11.25
CA MET A 34 10.22 -3.67 -12.59
C MET A 34 11.46 -3.72 -13.50
N ALA A 35 12.64 -3.41 -12.96
CA ALA A 35 13.88 -3.50 -13.72
C ALA A 35 14.18 -4.95 -14.15
N LEU A 36 13.98 -5.90 -13.25
CA LEU A 36 14.16 -7.31 -13.56
C LEU A 36 13.16 -7.80 -14.61
N MET A 37 11.92 -7.37 -14.51
CA MET A 37 10.90 -7.71 -15.50
C MET A 37 11.30 -7.22 -16.89
N ARG A 38 11.77 -5.98 -17.00
CA ARG A 38 12.25 -5.42 -18.27
C ARG A 38 13.45 -6.21 -18.79
N ALA A 39 14.39 -6.53 -17.93
CA ALA A 39 15.59 -7.27 -18.31
C ALA A 39 15.27 -8.67 -18.85
N HIS A 40 14.20 -9.28 -18.39
CA HIS A 40 13.77 -10.61 -18.82
C HIS A 40 12.65 -10.56 -19.87
N GLY A 41 12.39 -9.42 -20.45
CA GLY A 41 11.41 -9.28 -21.52
C GLY A 41 9.97 -9.50 -21.10
N ILE A 42 9.67 -9.33 -19.82
CA ILE A 42 8.31 -9.48 -19.33
C ILE A 42 7.55 -8.19 -19.63
N SER A 43 6.52 -8.31 -20.46
CA SER A 43 5.73 -7.16 -20.89
C SER A 43 4.50 -6.91 -20.04
N GLU A 44 4.14 -7.85 -19.17
CA GLU A 44 3.00 -7.68 -18.27
C GLU A 44 3.27 -6.56 -17.28
N PRO A 45 2.28 -5.72 -16.98
CA PRO A 45 2.48 -4.65 -16.01
C PRO A 45 2.60 -5.20 -14.59
N LEU A 46 3.40 -4.54 -13.77
CA LEU A 46 3.39 -4.75 -12.34
C LEU A 46 2.29 -3.89 -11.74
N ARG A 47 1.37 -4.50 -11.01
CA ARG A 47 0.26 -3.83 -10.34
C ARG A 47 0.24 -4.25 -8.89
N PHE A 48 0.27 -3.28 -7.99
CA PHE A 48 0.42 -3.57 -6.58
C PHE A 48 -0.28 -2.52 -5.74
N SER A 49 -1.17 -2.97 -4.85
CA SER A 49 -1.75 -2.14 -3.81
C SER A 49 -1.76 -2.92 -2.52
N ALA A 50 -1.34 -2.28 -1.45
CA ALA A 50 -1.21 -2.97 -0.18
C ALA A 50 -1.30 -2.00 0.98
N ALA A 51 -1.56 -2.57 2.15
CA ALA A 51 -1.48 -1.87 3.40
C ALA A 51 -0.63 -2.70 4.37
N LEU A 52 0.33 -2.05 4.97
CA LEU A 52 1.26 -2.67 5.90
C LEU A 52 1.09 -2.01 7.26
N ALA A 53 0.76 -2.82 8.27
CA ALA A 53 0.62 -2.36 9.64
C ALA A 53 1.84 -2.82 10.46
N ASP A 54 2.44 -1.90 11.20
CA ASP A 54 3.61 -2.19 12.05
C ASP A 54 3.27 -2.07 13.54
N GLY A 55 1.99 -2.01 13.89
CA GLY A 55 1.54 -1.87 15.27
C GLY A 55 1.34 -0.43 15.71
N GLN A 56 1.94 0.53 15.05
CA GLN A 56 1.83 1.96 15.37
C GLN A 56 1.38 2.78 14.18
N ARG A 57 1.71 2.35 12.98
CA ARG A 57 1.44 3.05 11.75
C ARG A 57 0.81 2.11 10.74
N LEU A 58 0.06 2.68 9.84
CA LEU A 58 -0.49 1.99 8.70
C LEU A 58 0.10 2.63 7.44
N HIS A 59 0.83 1.85 6.67
CA HIS A 59 1.47 2.29 5.45
C HIS A 59 0.69 1.79 4.26
N LEU A 60 0.25 2.69 3.40
CA LEU A 60 -0.56 2.38 2.24
C LEU A 60 0.26 2.61 0.97
N PHE A 61 0.13 1.69 0.03
CA PHE A 61 0.84 1.77 -1.25
C PHE A 61 -0.13 1.47 -2.38
N ARG A 62 -0.12 2.30 -3.40
CA ARG A 62 -0.84 2.02 -4.64
C ARG A 62 0.09 2.32 -5.80
N CYS A 63 0.37 1.32 -6.64
CA CYS A 63 1.35 1.46 -7.70
C CYS A 63 1.07 0.52 -8.85
N ALA A 64 1.32 1.01 -10.04
CA ALA A 64 1.38 0.16 -11.23
C ALA A 64 2.37 0.74 -12.21
N SER A 65 2.98 -0.13 -13.00
CA SER A 65 3.84 0.30 -14.11
C SER A 65 3.04 0.78 -15.32
N ASP A 66 1.73 0.51 -15.33
CA ASP A 66 0.79 1.08 -16.29
C ASP A 66 -0.15 2.07 -15.57
N ASP A 67 -1.26 2.43 -16.20
CA ASP A 67 -2.22 3.39 -15.65
C ASP A 67 -3.41 2.72 -14.94
N ALA A 68 -3.30 1.45 -14.59
CA ALA A 68 -4.38 0.67 -14.00
C ALA A 68 -3.98 0.02 -12.67
N PRO A 69 -3.51 0.79 -11.68
CA PRO A 69 -3.20 0.21 -10.38
C PRO A 69 -4.47 -0.32 -9.70
N PRO A 70 -4.37 -1.42 -8.94
CA PRO A 70 -5.50 -1.90 -8.16
C PRO A 70 -5.99 -0.78 -7.23
N THR A 71 -7.28 -0.65 -7.11
CA THR A 71 -7.86 0.45 -6.33
C THR A 71 -7.59 0.29 -4.83
N LEU A 72 -7.37 1.41 -4.17
CA LEU A 72 -7.19 1.48 -2.74
C LEU A 72 -7.77 2.80 -2.24
N TYR A 73 -8.70 2.71 -1.32
CA TYR A 73 -9.43 3.85 -0.79
C TYR A 73 -9.19 4.00 0.70
N VAL A 74 -9.20 5.22 1.16
CA VAL A 74 -9.09 5.53 2.58
C VAL A 74 -10.19 6.49 2.97
N LYS A 75 -10.76 6.26 4.15
CA LYS A 75 -11.74 7.16 4.75
C LYS A 75 -11.33 7.40 6.19
N GLN A 76 -11.11 8.66 6.52
CA GLN A 76 -10.80 9.07 7.88
C GLN A 76 -12.03 9.71 8.50
N GLY A 77 -12.39 9.27 9.67
CA GLY A 77 -13.55 9.78 10.38
C GLY A 77 -13.30 9.85 11.87
N GLU A 78 -14.30 10.33 12.60
CA GLU A 78 -14.20 10.50 14.06
C GLU A 78 -13.95 9.17 14.78
N ARG A 79 -14.44 8.08 14.22
CA ARG A 79 -14.33 6.75 14.82
C ARG A 79 -13.13 5.96 14.34
N GLY A 80 -12.36 6.50 13.40
CA GLY A 80 -11.18 5.84 12.90
C GLY A 80 -10.99 5.95 11.42
N THR A 81 -10.02 5.20 10.95
CA THR A 81 -9.65 5.14 9.55
C THR A 81 -10.06 3.79 8.97
N LEU A 82 -10.71 3.83 7.84
CA LEU A 82 -11.04 2.63 7.07
C LEU A 82 -10.19 2.63 5.80
N VAL A 83 -9.66 1.48 5.47
CA VAL A 83 -8.93 1.25 4.22
C VAL A 83 -9.58 0.07 3.52
N ALA A 84 -9.90 0.24 2.26
CA ALA A 84 -10.58 -0.80 1.50
C ALA A 84 -10.18 -0.75 0.04
N SER A 85 -10.25 -1.90 -0.63
CA SER A 85 -10.02 -1.96 -2.07
C SER A 85 -11.12 -1.26 -2.86
N GLU A 86 -12.33 -1.22 -2.31
CA GLU A 86 -13.48 -0.53 -2.88
C GLU A 86 -14.24 0.19 -1.77
N PRO A 87 -14.89 1.33 -2.06
CA PRO A 87 -15.73 1.97 -1.07
C PRO A 87 -16.83 1.03 -0.59
N LEU A 88 -17.09 1.06 0.70
CA LEU A 88 -18.13 0.22 1.28
C LEU A 88 -19.51 0.70 0.81
N ALA A 89 -20.43 -0.24 0.66
CA ALA A 89 -21.80 0.07 0.29
C ALA A 89 -22.46 0.93 1.38
N GLY A 90 -23.38 1.79 0.96
CA GLY A 90 -24.01 2.74 1.88
C GLY A 90 -23.71 4.18 1.52
N GLY A 91 -22.94 4.37 0.47
CA GLY A 91 -22.85 5.65 -0.22
C GLY A 91 -22.36 6.82 0.61
N ASP A 92 -21.60 6.55 1.62
CA ASP A 92 -21.08 7.63 2.43
C ASP A 92 -19.96 8.34 1.69
N ASP A 93 -20.01 9.65 1.71
CA ASP A 93 -18.94 10.49 1.20
C ASP A 93 -17.72 10.41 2.12
N GLY A 94 -16.59 10.86 1.65
CA GLY A 94 -15.38 10.91 2.46
C GLY A 94 -14.37 9.83 2.11
N TRP A 95 -14.66 8.97 1.16
CA TRP A 95 -13.68 8.05 0.63
C TRP A 95 -12.74 8.77 -0.34
N ARG A 96 -11.44 8.59 -0.14
CA ARG A 96 -10.42 9.12 -1.04
C ARG A 96 -9.65 7.97 -1.68
N ALA A 97 -9.58 7.96 -2.99
CA ALA A 97 -8.75 7.01 -3.71
C ALA A 97 -7.30 7.45 -3.67
N LEU A 98 -6.39 6.53 -3.41
CA LEU A 98 -4.98 6.80 -3.61
C LEU A 98 -4.67 6.89 -5.10
N GLY A 99 -3.74 7.76 -5.46
CA GLY A 99 -3.26 7.87 -6.83
C GLY A 99 -2.24 6.80 -7.17
N ASN A 100 -1.96 6.64 -8.46
CA ASN A 100 -0.90 5.74 -8.91
C ASN A 100 0.45 6.24 -8.42
N GLY A 101 1.20 5.40 -7.72
CA GLY A 101 2.48 5.76 -7.13
C GLY A 101 2.37 6.44 -5.77
N GLU A 102 1.17 6.61 -5.26
CA GLU A 102 0.98 7.24 -3.96
C GLU A 102 1.31 6.27 -2.83
N MET A 103 2.05 6.77 -1.85
CA MET A 103 2.34 6.09 -0.60
C MET A 103 1.89 7.00 0.54
N LEU A 104 1.14 6.44 1.48
CA LEU A 104 0.56 7.21 2.57
C LEU A 104 0.83 6.49 3.89
N THR A 105 1.29 7.24 4.89
CA THR A 105 1.46 6.69 6.24
C THR A 105 0.45 7.36 7.16
N LEU A 106 -0.31 6.54 7.86
CA LEU A 106 -1.26 6.98 8.86
C LEU A 106 -0.75 6.58 10.24
N THR A 107 -0.76 7.53 11.14
CA THR A 107 -0.45 7.28 12.54
C THR A 107 -1.74 7.34 13.35
N ARG A 108 -1.68 6.93 14.61
CA ARG A 108 -2.85 7.04 15.48
C ARG A 108 -3.32 8.49 15.62
N ALA A 109 -2.39 9.43 15.65
CA ALA A 109 -2.73 10.84 15.76
C ALA A 109 -3.41 11.34 14.49
N SER A 110 -2.91 10.94 13.31
CA SER A 110 -3.51 11.35 12.04
C SER A 110 -4.77 10.58 11.70
N ALA A 111 -5.00 9.46 12.37
CA ALA A 111 -6.19 8.61 12.18
C ALA A 111 -7.28 8.97 13.19
N ALA A 112 -7.39 10.21 13.57
CA ALA A 112 -8.42 10.69 14.50
C ALA A 112 -8.57 9.76 15.69
N ALA A 113 -7.62 9.83 16.54
CA ALA A 113 -7.74 9.36 17.91
C ALA A 113 -8.34 7.98 18.15
N ARG A 114 -7.62 7.18 18.83
CA ARG A 114 -8.08 5.93 19.45
C ARG A 114 -8.85 4.95 18.61
N SER A 115 -8.97 5.13 17.38
CA SER A 115 -9.79 4.25 16.57
C SER A 115 -8.96 3.17 15.97
N ALA A 116 -9.53 1.99 15.92
CA ALA A 116 -8.92 0.89 15.19
C ALA A 116 -8.99 1.19 13.70
N ALA A 117 -7.95 0.83 12.98
CA ALA A 117 -8.00 0.82 11.53
C ALA A 117 -8.60 -0.50 11.09
N ALA A 118 -9.56 -0.44 10.20
CA ALA A 118 -10.08 -1.63 9.53
C ALA A 118 -9.38 -1.76 8.19
N LEU A 119 -8.81 -2.93 7.95
CA LEU A 119 -8.02 -3.19 6.75
C LEU A 119 -8.71 -4.22 5.89
N VAL A 120 -8.90 -3.88 4.62
CA VAL A 120 -9.41 -4.80 3.61
C VAL A 120 -8.33 -4.99 2.55
N ALA A 121 -7.96 -6.25 2.30
CA ALA A 121 -6.95 -6.56 1.31
C ALA A 121 -7.39 -6.17 -0.10
N ALA A 122 -6.47 -5.61 -0.84
CA ALA A 122 -6.69 -5.25 -2.23
C ALA A 122 -6.40 -6.42 -3.17
#